data_d1f7b5052888b39580015ea6711fe667
#
_entry.id   d1f7b5052888b39580015ea6711fe667
#
_cell.length_a   1.000
_cell.length_b   1.000
_cell.length_c   1.000
_cell.angle_alpha   90.00
_cell.angle_beta   90.00
_cell.angle_gamma   90.00
#
_symmetry.space_group_name_H-M   'P 1'
#
loop_
_entity.id
_entity.type
_entity.pdbx_description
1 polymer ?
#
loop_
_entity_poly.entity_id
_entity_poly.type
_entity_poly.pdbx_seq_one_letter_code
_entity_poly.pdbx_strand_id
1 'polypeptide(L)'
;MKNTTYEVKKSEALLKKAKEVIPGGIFGHYKYAIRDTGPKFFSHAEGAYFWDVDDNKYIDLMCAYGPSILGYKHPEIEEAANSQDSEGNTVSLASPIMVDLATTLVDMVDAADWALFGKNGGDSTSLAVMIAREATGKEKIVKIQDGYHGVSPWMQGKGRPGIIDSDDNHVIAVEWNDLESFEKVLNELSLIHISE
;
A
#
# COMPACT_ATOMS: atom_id res chain seq x y z
N MET A 1 -33.82 -14.31 -4.59
CA MET A 1 -32.53 -14.48 -3.93
C MET A 1 -32.78 -14.74 -2.47
N LYS A 2 -32.29 -15.82 -1.88
CA LYS A 2 -32.42 -16.05 -0.43
C LYS A 2 -31.55 -14.98 0.25
N ASN A 3 -32.17 -14.16 1.12
CA ASN A 3 -31.44 -13.28 2.02
C ASN A 3 -30.61 -14.18 2.96
N THR A 4 -29.35 -14.37 2.64
CA THR A 4 -28.41 -15.06 3.54
C THR A 4 -28.01 -14.04 4.59
N THR A 5 -28.66 -14.11 5.75
CA THR A 5 -28.26 -13.28 6.90
C THR A 5 -26.99 -13.92 7.48
N TYR A 6 -25.85 -13.27 7.36
CA TYR A 6 -24.61 -13.71 7.97
C TYR A 6 -24.67 -13.58 9.49
N GLU A 7 -24.26 -14.62 10.21
CA GLU A 7 -23.97 -14.51 11.64
C GLU A 7 -22.69 -13.68 11.83
N VAL A 8 -22.71 -12.72 12.75
CA VAL A 8 -21.58 -11.78 12.97
C VAL A 8 -21.27 -11.56 14.45
N LYS A 9 -21.72 -12.48 15.32
CA LYS A 9 -21.63 -12.34 16.78
C LYS A 9 -20.19 -12.27 17.30
N LYS A 10 -19.32 -13.14 16.78
CA LYS A 10 -17.89 -13.14 17.16
C LYS A 10 -17.20 -11.87 16.65
N SER A 11 -17.51 -11.46 15.41
CA SER A 11 -17.01 -10.20 14.81
C SER A 11 -17.40 -8.97 15.63
N GLU A 12 -18.64 -8.88 16.09
CA GLU A 12 -19.11 -7.77 16.90
C GLU A 12 -18.45 -7.73 18.28
N ALA A 13 -18.33 -8.89 18.94
CA ALA A 13 -17.66 -9.00 20.23
C ALA A 13 -16.16 -8.62 20.11
N LEU A 14 -15.51 -9.07 19.05
CA LEU A 14 -14.10 -8.75 18.78
C LEU A 14 -13.93 -7.26 18.46
N LEU A 15 -14.83 -6.66 17.69
CA LEU A 15 -14.80 -5.23 17.40
C LEU A 15 -14.97 -4.37 18.65
N LYS A 16 -15.87 -4.77 19.56
CA LYS A 16 -16.02 -4.08 20.84
C LYS A 16 -14.70 -4.07 21.61
N LYS A 17 -14.05 -5.22 21.75
CA LYS A 17 -12.75 -5.34 22.41
C LYS A 17 -11.65 -4.55 21.67
N ALA A 18 -11.63 -4.61 20.34
CA ALA A 18 -10.66 -3.89 19.53
C ALA A 18 -10.74 -2.37 19.74
N LYS A 19 -11.94 -1.81 19.87
CA LYS A 19 -12.14 -0.38 20.12
C LYS A 19 -11.59 0.11 21.47
N GLU A 20 -11.36 -0.78 22.41
CA GLU A 20 -10.78 -0.45 23.72
C GLU A 20 -9.26 -0.21 23.63
N VAL A 21 -8.59 -0.82 22.63
CA VAL A 21 -7.13 -0.84 22.51
C VAL A 21 -6.59 -0.35 21.17
N ILE A 22 -7.45 -0.24 20.15
CA ILE A 22 -7.09 0.25 18.84
C ILE A 22 -7.97 1.45 18.47
N PRO A 23 -7.41 2.64 18.24
CA PRO A 23 -8.19 3.78 17.78
C PRO A 23 -9.00 3.43 16.52
N GLY A 24 -10.33 3.59 16.59
CA GLY A 24 -11.23 3.19 15.50
C GLY A 24 -11.54 1.69 15.38
N GLY A 25 -10.81 0.84 16.10
CA GLY A 25 -11.15 -0.59 16.29
C GLY A 25 -10.49 -1.60 15.36
N ILE A 26 -9.89 -1.21 14.23
CA ILE A 26 -9.20 -2.15 13.32
C ILE A 26 -7.80 -1.64 13.00
N PHE A 27 -7.63 -0.75 12.03
CA PHE A 27 -6.30 -0.29 11.60
C PHE A 27 -5.83 1.00 12.31
N GLY A 28 -6.58 1.52 13.27
CA GLY A 28 -6.22 2.71 14.06
C GLY A 28 -6.30 4.04 13.30
N HIS A 29 -6.04 4.06 12.01
CA HIS A 29 -6.00 5.28 11.19
C HIS A 29 -7.06 5.31 10.07
N TYR A 30 -7.80 4.22 9.83
CA TYR A 30 -8.88 4.18 8.85
C TYR A 30 -10.25 4.23 9.48
N LYS A 31 -10.83 5.41 9.52
CA LYS A 31 -12.20 5.62 9.97
C LYS A 31 -13.26 4.92 9.08
N TYR A 32 -12.89 4.62 7.83
CA TYR A 32 -13.79 4.09 6.82
C TYR A 32 -13.73 2.57 6.60
N ALA A 33 -12.78 1.88 7.22
CA ALA A 33 -12.64 0.43 7.03
C ALA A 33 -13.72 -0.39 7.73
N ILE A 34 -14.41 0.21 8.71
CA ILE A 34 -15.47 -0.47 9.45
C ILE A 34 -16.81 -0.03 8.88
N ARG A 35 -17.29 -0.77 7.89
CA ARG A 35 -18.68 -0.64 7.45
C ARG A 35 -19.58 -1.37 8.46
N ASP A 36 -20.79 -0.88 8.64
CA ASP A 36 -21.81 -1.54 9.52
C ASP A 36 -22.18 -2.92 8.97
N THR A 37 -22.05 -3.10 7.65
CA THR A 37 -22.30 -4.35 6.96
C THR A 37 -21.00 -4.96 6.41
N GLY A 38 -20.89 -6.28 6.46
CA GLY A 38 -19.77 -7.05 5.91
C GLY A 38 -18.76 -7.52 6.96
N PRO A 39 -17.78 -8.32 6.53
CA PRO A 39 -16.77 -8.93 7.39
C PRO A 39 -15.83 -7.86 7.98
N LYS A 40 -15.46 -8.02 9.24
CA LYS A 40 -14.56 -7.11 9.96
C LYS A 40 -13.23 -7.76 10.33
N PHE A 41 -13.26 -9.06 10.61
CA PHE A 41 -12.10 -9.85 10.98
C PHE A 41 -12.12 -11.16 10.21
N PHE A 42 -11.03 -11.48 9.54
CA PHE A 42 -10.87 -12.78 8.90
C PHE A 42 -10.26 -13.79 9.87
N SER A 43 -10.57 -15.07 9.67
CA SER A 43 -9.96 -16.20 10.38
C SER A 43 -8.88 -16.89 9.53
N HIS A 44 -9.20 -17.15 8.27
CA HIS A 44 -8.29 -17.76 7.30
C HIS A 44 -8.69 -17.39 5.87
N ALA A 45 -7.79 -17.66 4.92
CA ALA A 45 -8.02 -17.43 3.50
C ALA A 45 -7.34 -18.51 2.67
N GLU A 46 -7.90 -18.82 1.49
CA GLU A 46 -7.35 -19.80 0.54
C GLU A 46 -7.86 -19.52 -0.88
N GLY A 47 -6.98 -19.52 -1.86
CA GLY A 47 -7.31 -19.20 -3.25
C GLY A 47 -7.99 -17.82 -3.36
N ALA A 48 -9.17 -17.78 -3.96
CA ALA A 48 -9.96 -16.55 -4.12
C ALA A 48 -10.92 -16.27 -2.95
N TYR A 49 -10.80 -16.98 -1.86
CA TYR A 49 -11.76 -16.91 -0.76
C TYR A 49 -11.11 -16.56 0.56
N PHE A 50 -11.89 -15.93 1.43
CA PHE A 50 -11.56 -15.84 2.85
C PHE A 50 -12.80 -16.16 3.70
N TRP A 51 -12.57 -16.50 4.94
CA TRP A 51 -13.59 -16.73 5.96
C TRP A 51 -13.41 -15.74 7.09
N ASP A 52 -14.54 -15.21 7.57
CA ASP A 52 -14.50 -14.38 8.76
C ASP A 52 -14.44 -15.22 10.05
N VAL A 53 -14.34 -14.56 11.20
CA VAL A 53 -14.29 -15.23 12.50
C VAL A 53 -15.60 -15.89 12.91
N ASP A 54 -16.69 -15.61 12.19
CA ASP A 54 -17.99 -16.24 12.36
C ASP A 54 -18.23 -17.41 11.35
N ASP A 55 -17.18 -17.82 10.64
CA ASP A 55 -17.13 -18.90 9.64
C ASP A 55 -17.95 -18.63 8.35
N ASN A 56 -18.27 -17.37 8.08
CA ASN A 56 -18.88 -16.98 6.82
C ASN A 56 -17.81 -16.92 5.71
N LYS A 57 -18.11 -17.51 4.55
CA LYS A 57 -17.24 -17.54 3.38
C LYS A 57 -17.54 -16.38 2.44
N TYR A 58 -16.48 -15.71 1.97
CA TYR A 58 -16.55 -14.61 1.02
C TYR A 58 -15.62 -14.84 -0.17
N ILE A 59 -16.00 -14.30 -1.33
CA ILE A 59 -15.08 -14.12 -2.46
C ILE A 59 -14.33 -12.82 -2.23
N ASP A 60 -13.00 -12.87 -2.29
CA ASP A 60 -12.19 -11.66 -2.22
C ASP A 60 -12.04 -11.00 -3.59
N LEU A 61 -12.67 -9.84 -3.75
CA LEU A 61 -12.52 -8.99 -4.93
C LEU A 61 -11.58 -7.80 -4.67
N MET A 62 -10.98 -7.73 -3.47
CA MET A 62 -10.09 -6.66 -3.07
C MET A 62 -8.61 -7.02 -3.30
N CYS A 63 -8.28 -8.32 -3.28
CA CYS A 63 -6.91 -8.85 -3.45
C CYS A 63 -5.87 -8.16 -2.55
N ALA A 64 -6.24 -7.85 -1.30
CA ALA A 64 -5.42 -7.10 -0.34
C ALA A 64 -4.87 -5.77 -0.90
N TYR A 65 -5.65 -5.07 -1.72
CA TYR A 65 -5.28 -3.86 -2.49
C TYR A 65 -4.21 -4.13 -3.58
N GLY A 66 -4.16 -5.35 -4.11
CA GLY A 66 -3.32 -5.76 -5.23
C GLY A 66 -2.28 -6.86 -4.95
N PRO A 67 -1.68 -6.99 -3.76
CA PRO A 67 -0.64 -8.01 -3.53
C PRO A 67 -1.08 -9.46 -3.75
N SER A 68 -2.35 -9.80 -3.51
CA SER A 68 -2.86 -11.19 -3.57
C SER A 68 -3.40 -11.60 -4.94
N ILE A 69 -2.75 -11.19 -6.04
CA ILE A 69 -3.21 -11.48 -7.41
C ILE A 69 -3.18 -12.97 -7.78
N LEU A 70 -2.34 -13.77 -7.13
CA LEU A 70 -2.28 -15.23 -7.32
C LEU A 70 -3.20 -16.00 -6.37
N GLY A 71 -3.95 -15.29 -5.53
CA GLY A 71 -4.77 -15.87 -4.48
C GLY A 71 -3.99 -16.13 -3.20
N TYR A 72 -4.73 -16.51 -2.16
CA TYR A 72 -4.19 -16.81 -0.84
C TYR A 72 -3.58 -18.19 -0.78
N LYS A 73 -2.47 -18.33 -0.07
CA LYS A 73 -1.78 -19.61 0.17
C LYS A 73 -1.42 -20.35 -1.12
N HIS A 74 -0.87 -19.63 -2.11
CA HIS A 74 -0.38 -20.26 -3.32
C HIS A 74 0.75 -21.26 -2.94
N PRO A 75 0.62 -22.57 -3.24
CA PRO A 75 1.52 -23.58 -2.68
C PRO A 75 3.00 -23.34 -2.94
N GLU A 76 3.37 -23.00 -4.16
CA GLU A 76 4.76 -22.75 -4.55
C GLU A 76 5.35 -21.51 -3.86
N ILE A 77 4.52 -20.46 -3.66
CA ILE A 77 4.97 -19.25 -2.97
C ILE A 77 5.17 -19.52 -1.48
N GLU A 78 4.22 -20.21 -0.84
CA GLU A 78 4.32 -20.58 0.57
C GLU A 78 5.52 -21.50 0.82
N GLU A 79 5.77 -22.47 -0.06
CA GLU A 79 6.93 -23.36 0.04
C GLU A 79 8.24 -22.58 -0.06
N ALA A 80 8.38 -21.69 -1.06
CA ALA A 80 9.56 -20.85 -1.23
C ALA A 80 9.80 -19.93 -0.02
N ALA A 81 8.74 -19.30 0.48
CA ALA A 81 8.81 -18.40 1.63
C ALA A 81 9.21 -19.17 2.91
N ASN A 82 8.58 -20.33 3.17
CA ASN A 82 8.88 -21.17 4.33
C ASN A 82 10.31 -21.74 4.27
N SER A 83 10.78 -22.10 3.07
CA SER A 83 12.16 -22.56 2.87
C SER A 83 13.16 -21.47 3.26
N GLN A 84 12.97 -20.25 2.75
CA GLN A 84 13.85 -19.13 3.09
C GLN A 84 13.75 -18.76 4.58
N ASP A 85 12.57 -18.81 5.16
CA ASP A 85 12.35 -18.49 6.58
C ASP A 85 13.09 -19.50 7.49
N SER A 86 13.19 -20.77 7.08
CA SER A 86 13.93 -21.81 7.81
C SER A 86 15.45 -21.58 7.85
N GLU A 87 16.01 -20.88 6.85
CA GLU A 87 17.43 -20.48 6.80
C GLU A 87 17.71 -19.20 7.61
N GLY A 88 16.66 -18.53 8.05
CA GLY A 88 16.69 -17.29 8.79
C GLY A 88 16.16 -16.10 8.02
N ASN A 89 15.45 -15.26 8.75
CA ASN A 89 14.96 -13.95 8.28
C ASN A 89 15.49 -12.85 9.22
N THR A 90 15.22 -11.60 8.92
CA THR A 90 15.51 -10.46 9.81
C THR A 90 17.00 -10.38 10.26
N VAL A 91 17.91 -10.90 9.46
CA VAL A 91 19.35 -10.78 9.68
C VAL A 91 19.82 -9.40 9.20
N SER A 92 20.81 -8.82 9.88
CA SER A 92 21.37 -7.50 9.54
C SER A 92 22.20 -7.48 8.25
N LEU A 93 22.37 -8.61 7.60
CA LEU A 93 23.09 -8.78 6.33
C LEU A 93 22.08 -9.06 5.20
N ALA A 94 22.48 -8.67 3.97
CA ALA A 94 21.70 -9.00 2.79
C ALA A 94 21.72 -10.51 2.53
N SER A 95 20.58 -11.08 2.17
CA SER A 95 20.46 -12.47 1.71
C SER A 95 20.80 -12.57 0.21
N PRO A 96 21.38 -13.69 -0.26
CA PRO A 96 21.58 -13.94 -1.69
C PRO A 96 20.31 -13.79 -2.52
N ILE A 97 19.17 -14.20 -2.00
CA ILE A 97 17.85 -14.08 -2.68
C ILE A 97 17.50 -12.62 -3.05
N MET A 98 18.05 -11.64 -2.32
CA MET A 98 17.86 -10.22 -2.65
C MET A 98 18.55 -9.86 -3.96
N VAL A 99 19.70 -10.45 -4.24
CA VAL A 99 20.44 -10.26 -5.50
C VAL A 99 19.69 -10.92 -6.66
N ASP A 100 19.17 -12.13 -6.44
CA ASP A 100 18.38 -12.86 -7.44
C ASP A 100 17.10 -12.10 -7.79
N LEU A 101 16.41 -11.56 -6.78
CA LEU A 101 15.22 -10.71 -6.99
C LEU A 101 15.57 -9.43 -7.75
N ALA A 102 16.65 -8.74 -7.37
CA ALA A 102 17.10 -7.53 -8.07
C ALA A 102 17.42 -7.81 -9.54
N THR A 103 18.14 -8.89 -9.81
CA THR A 103 18.45 -9.34 -11.18
C THR A 103 17.19 -9.60 -11.98
N THR A 104 16.26 -10.36 -11.41
CA THR A 104 14.97 -10.66 -12.07
C THR A 104 14.18 -9.40 -12.41
N LEU A 105 14.11 -8.44 -11.47
CA LEU A 105 13.38 -7.18 -11.70
C LEU A 105 14.01 -6.33 -12.80
N VAL A 106 15.34 -6.24 -12.83
CA VAL A 106 16.08 -5.51 -13.87
C VAL A 106 15.90 -6.18 -15.23
N ASP A 107 15.94 -7.50 -15.29
CA ASP A 107 15.70 -8.26 -16.55
C ASP A 107 14.25 -8.14 -17.05
N MET A 108 13.29 -7.92 -16.17
CA MET A 108 11.87 -7.78 -16.54
C MET A 108 11.48 -6.37 -17.00
N VAL A 109 12.24 -5.35 -16.64
CA VAL A 109 11.91 -3.95 -16.90
C VAL A 109 12.99 -3.31 -17.75
N ASP A 110 12.76 -3.14 -19.04
CA ASP A 110 13.74 -2.65 -20.03
C ASP A 110 14.43 -1.33 -19.63
N ALA A 111 13.75 -0.47 -18.90
CA ALA A 111 14.28 0.83 -18.47
C ALA A 111 14.98 0.79 -17.09
N ALA A 112 15.10 -0.38 -16.47
CA ALA A 112 15.70 -0.51 -15.16
C ALA A 112 17.17 -0.91 -15.24
N ASP A 113 18.05 -0.10 -14.65
CA ASP A 113 19.47 -0.43 -14.48
C ASP A 113 19.77 -1.07 -13.12
N TRP A 114 18.90 -0.85 -12.13
CA TRP A 114 19.06 -1.34 -10.76
C TRP A 114 17.72 -1.37 -10.01
N ALA A 115 17.67 -2.09 -8.90
CA ALA A 115 16.53 -2.17 -8.01
C ALA A 115 16.89 -1.71 -6.59
N LEU A 116 15.99 -0.97 -5.94
CA LEU A 116 16.09 -0.55 -4.56
C LEU A 116 14.89 -1.07 -3.77
N PHE A 117 15.14 -1.68 -2.64
CA PHE A 117 14.11 -2.29 -1.81
C PHE A 117 13.75 -1.44 -0.60
N GLY A 118 12.45 -1.25 -0.37
CA GLY A 118 11.89 -0.68 0.84
C GLY A 118 11.06 -1.73 1.60
N LYS A 119 10.78 -1.48 2.86
CA LYS A 119 9.96 -2.39 3.67
C LYS A 119 8.49 -2.36 3.24
N ASN A 120 8.04 -1.23 2.71
CA ASN A 120 6.66 -1.01 2.28
C ASN A 120 6.61 0.05 1.17
N GLY A 121 5.43 0.27 0.57
CA GLY A 121 5.26 1.26 -0.48
C GLY A 121 5.56 2.70 -0.05
N GLY A 122 5.29 3.07 1.20
CA GLY A 122 5.62 4.41 1.73
C GLY A 122 7.12 4.67 1.81
N ASP A 123 7.92 3.65 2.17
CA ASP A 123 9.39 3.76 2.12
C ASP A 123 9.87 3.93 0.68
N SER A 124 9.35 3.11 -0.23
CA SER A 124 9.73 3.16 -1.65
C SER A 124 9.38 4.49 -2.31
N THR A 125 8.20 5.03 -2.06
CA THR A 125 7.80 6.35 -2.58
C THR A 125 8.63 7.48 -1.98
N SER A 126 8.99 7.41 -0.69
CA SER A 126 9.89 8.37 -0.06
C SER A 126 11.28 8.35 -0.68
N LEU A 127 11.84 7.15 -0.86
CA LEU A 127 13.14 6.97 -1.52
C LEU A 127 13.12 7.47 -2.98
N ALA A 128 12.07 7.15 -3.73
CA ALA A 128 11.92 7.63 -5.11
C ALA A 128 11.93 9.16 -5.20
N VAL A 129 11.19 9.84 -4.32
CA VAL A 129 11.19 11.32 -4.27
C VAL A 129 12.55 11.89 -3.86
N MET A 130 13.23 11.28 -2.89
CA MET A 130 14.56 11.71 -2.48
C MET A 130 15.57 11.58 -3.63
N ILE A 131 15.56 10.45 -4.34
CA ILE A 131 16.42 10.21 -5.50
C ILE A 131 16.12 11.19 -6.63
N ALA A 132 14.84 11.40 -6.95
CA ALA A 132 14.43 12.33 -7.98
C ALA A 132 14.85 13.78 -7.67
N ARG A 133 14.72 14.21 -6.43
CA ARG A 133 15.17 15.55 -5.98
C ARG A 133 16.68 15.69 -6.08
N GLU A 134 17.44 14.71 -5.63
CA GLU A 134 18.91 14.72 -5.71
C GLU A 134 19.39 14.75 -7.18
N ALA A 135 18.81 13.90 -8.02
CA ALA A 135 19.19 13.81 -9.43
C ALA A 135 18.84 15.05 -10.25
N THR A 136 17.76 15.75 -9.90
CA THR A 136 17.26 16.90 -10.69
C THR A 136 17.56 18.26 -10.06
N GLY A 137 17.90 18.32 -8.78
CA GLY A 137 18.02 19.57 -8.02
C GLY A 137 16.66 20.29 -7.81
N LYS A 138 15.53 19.63 -8.08
CA LYS A 138 14.20 20.23 -8.01
C LYS A 138 13.47 19.76 -6.76
N GLU A 139 12.61 20.63 -6.21
CA GLU A 139 11.97 20.38 -4.90
C GLU A 139 10.51 19.94 -5.02
N LYS A 140 9.81 20.41 -6.05
CA LYS A 140 8.37 20.19 -6.19
C LYS A 140 8.06 18.83 -6.79
N ILE A 141 7.00 18.22 -6.29
CA ILE A 141 6.43 16.98 -6.83
C ILE A 141 4.96 17.19 -7.19
N VAL A 142 4.50 16.48 -8.19
CA VAL A 142 3.08 16.39 -8.53
C VAL A 142 2.54 15.04 -8.12
N LYS A 143 1.38 15.02 -7.51
CA LYS A 143 0.66 13.80 -7.14
C LYS A 143 -0.80 13.87 -7.57
N ILE A 144 -1.45 12.72 -7.63
CA ILE A 144 -2.89 12.66 -7.86
C ILE A 144 -3.63 13.03 -6.57
N GLN A 145 -4.62 13.91 -6.70
CA GLN A 145 -5.53 14.28 -5.63
C GLN A 145 -6.23 13.03 -5.09
N ASP A 146 -6.31 12.91 -3.76
CA ASP A 146 -6.89 11.77 -3.05
C ASP A 146 -6.27 10.39 -3.34
N GLY A 147 -5.19 10.33 -4.14
CA GLY A 147 -4.39 9.13 -4.33
C GLY A 147 -3.65 8.74 -3.05
N TYR A 148 -3.56 7.42 -2.78
CA TYR A 148 -2.78 6.91 -1.66
C TYR A 148 -1.32 6.66 -2.08
N HIS A 149 -0.39 7.39 -1.48
CA HIS A 149 1.04 7.31 -1.80
C HIS A 149 1.90 6.89 -0.59
N GLY A 150 1.29 6.62 0.54
CA GLY A 150 1.94 6.29 1.80
C GLY A 150 1.46 7.17 2.95
N VAL A 151 2.12 7.08 4.11
CA VAL A 151 1.70 7.77 5.34
C VAL A 151 2.63 8.91 5.77
N SER A 152 3.70 9.18 5.03
CA SER A 152 4.56 10.34 5.32
C SER A 152 3.76 11.65 5.18
N PRO A 153 4.02 12.68 6.00
CA PRO A 153 3.23 13.90 6.02
C PRO A 153 3.00 14.52 4.63
N TRP A 154 4.04 14.66 3.82
CA TRP A 154 3.96 15.19 2.46
C TRP A 154 3.10 14.38 1.49
N MET A 155 2.80 13.10 1.81
CA MET A 155 1.93 12.24 1.00
C MET A 155 0.44 12.39 1.34
N GLN A 156 0.12 12.93 2.51
CA GLN A 156 -1.25 12.90 3.05
C GLN A 156 -2.18 13.95 2.44
N GLY A 157 -1.67 15.08 2.04
CA GLY A 157 -2.46 16.20 1.54
C GLY A 157 -2.94 17.17 2.62
N LYS A 158 -3.15 18.38 2.17
CA LYS A 158 -3.50 19.53 3.00
C LYS A 158 -4.81 19.35 3.76
N GLY A 159 -4.83 19.84 4.99
CA GLY A 159 -6.04 19.85 5.83
C GLY A 159 -6.30 18.56 6.59
N ARG A 160 -5.48 17.54 6.46
CA ARG A 160 -5.58 16.36 7.33
C ARG A 160 -5.03 16.64 8.72
N PRO A 161 -5.63 16.08 9.79
CA PRO A 161 -5.14 16.27 11.15
C PRO A 161 -3.66 15.90 11.30
N GLY A 162 -2.87 16.80 11.87
CA GLY A 162 -1.44 16.59 12.08
C GLY A 162 -0.54 16.94 10.90
N ILE A 163 -1.08 17.36 9.77
CA ILE A 163 -0.32 17.86 8.61
C ILE A 163 -0.18 19.37 8.74
N ILE A 164 1.05 19.87 8.68
CA ILE A 164 1.37 21.29 8.72
C ILE A 164 1.65 21.84 7.31
N ASP A 165 1.53 23.15 7.14
CA ASP A 165 1.69 23.77 5.82
C ASP A 165 3.05 23.47 5.17
N SER A 166 4.12 23.36 5.96
CA SER A 166 5.46 23.04 5.44
C SER A 166 5.55 21.65 4.81
N ASP A 167 4.71 20.71 5.23
CA ASP A 167 4.69 19.36 4.66
C ASP A 167 4.14 19.35 3.23
N ASP A 168 3.30 20.34 2.90
CA ASP A 168 2.57 20.42 1.65
C ASP A 168 3.15 21.48 0.67
N ASN A 169 4.07 22.32 1.11
CA ASN A 169 4.60 23.45 0.31
C ASN A 169 5.25 23.05 -1.01
N HIS A 170 5.77 21.84 -1.11
CA HIS A 170 6.45 21.29 -2.29
C HIS A 170 5.63 20.21 -3.00
N VAL A 171 4.33 20.08 -2.67
CA VAL A 171 3.44 19.08 -3.23
C VAL A 171 2.30 19.75 -3.97
N ILE A 172 2.10 19.37 -5.22
CA ILE A 172 1.01 19.87 -6.05
C ILE A 172 0.09 18.68 -6.34
N ALA A 173 -1.16 18.80 -5.99
CA ALA A 173 -2.17 17.80 -6.29
C ALA A 173 -2.92 18.17 -7.56
N VAL A 174 -3.11 17.21 -8.46
CA VAL A 174 -3.91 17.30 -9.68
C VAL A 174 -5.01 16.26 -9.66
N GLU A 175 -6.13 16.57 -10.28
CA GLU A 175 -7.26 15.66 -10.37
C GLU A 175 -6.92 14.44 -11.23
N TRP A 176 -7.50 13.29 -10.89
CA TRP A 176 -7.35 12.09 -11.67
C TRP A 176 -7.94 12.25 -13.08
N ASN A 177 -7.17 11.87 -14.11
CA ASN A 177 -7.58 11.91 -15.52
C ASN A 177 -7.90 13.32 -16.07
N ASP A 178 -7.38 14.38 -15.44
CA ASP A 178 -7.44 15.75 -15.91
C ASP A 178 -6.10 16.16 -16.54
N LEU A 179 -5.94 15.89 -17.84
CA LEU A 179 -4.73 16.20 -18.59
C LEU A 179 -4.47 17.69 -18.71
N GLU A 180 -5.52 18.51 -18.83
CA GLU A 180 -5.40 19.96 -18.97
C GLU A 180 -4.80 20.57 -17.68
N SER A 181 -5.33 20.18 -16.53
CA SER A 181 -4.78 20.57 -15.23
C SER A 181 -3.34 20.12 -15.05
N PHE A 182 -3.02 18.89 -15.47
CA PHE A 182 -1.67 18.36 -15.39
C PHE A 182 -0.69 19.13 -16.29
N GLU A 183 -1.03 19.37 -17.55
CA GLU A 183 -0.20 20.15 -18.48
C GLU A 183 0.02 21.59 -18.01
N LYS A 184 -1.02 22.23 -17.47
CA LYS A 184 -0.91 23.56 -16.88
C LYS A 184 0.12 23.60 -15.75
N VAL A 185 0.03 22.65 -14.83
CA VAL A 185 0.98 22.52 -13.72
C VAL A 185 2.40 22.29 -14.23
N LEU A 186 2.60 21.45 -15.23
CA LEU A 186 3.92 21.21 -15.84
C LEU A 186 4.51 22.47 -16.49
N ASN A 187 3.68 23.28 -17.15
CA ASN A 187 4.12 24.48 -17.85
C ASN A 187 4.38 25.67 -16.91
N GLU A 188 3.60 25.82 -15.85
CA GLU A 188 3.71 26.94 -14.90
C GLU A 188 4.83 26.79 -13.86
N LEU A 189 5.26 25.57 -13.63
CA LEU A 189 6.18 25.27 -12.55
C LEU A 189 7.48 24.69 -13.11
N SER A 190 8.59 25.18 -12.60
CA SER A 190 9.91 24.51 -12.77
C SER A 190 9.88 23.18 -12.03
N LEU A 191 9.15 22.23 -12.59
CA LEU A 191 8.97 20.91 -12.03
C LEU A 191 10.21 20.04 -12.23
N ILE A 192 10.24 18.92 -11.51
CA ILE A 192 11.15 17.84 -11.78
C ILE A 192 10.91 17.38 -13.23
N HIS A 193 11.57 18.01 -14.18
CA HIS A 193 11.69 17.47 -15.50
C HIS A 193 12.69 16.32 -15.44
N ILE A 194 12.21 15.11 -15.59
CA ILE A 194 13.02 14.05 -16.15
C ILE A 194 13.10 14.40 -17.63
N SER A 195 14.03 15.26 -17.99
CA SER A 195 14.34 15.49 -19.40
C SER A 195 15.43 14.51 -19.76
N GLU A 196 15.09 13.59 -20.67
CA GLU A 196 15.89 12.76 -21.57
C GLU A 196 17.15 12.11 -20.98
#